data_b3b8e61329a9523388dbb7def5f3dfbe
#
_entry.id   b3b8e61329a9523388dbb7def5f3dfbe
#
_cell.length_a   1.000
_cell.length_b   1.000
_cell.length_c   1.000
_cell.angle_alpha   90.00
_cell.angle_beta   90.00
_cell.angle_gamma   90.00
#
_symmetry.space_group_name_H-M   'P 1'
#
loop_
_entity.id
_entity.type
_entity.pdbx_description
1 polymer ?
#
loop_
_entity_poly.entity_id
_entity_poly.type
_entity_poly.pdbx_seq_one_letter_code
_entity_poly.pdbx_strand_id
1 'polypeptide(L)'
;MKTREEYIALIASHAEELQNTFGITSLRLFGSVARNEHHKGSDVDGYVEMPPKFFLVVRLKAYLEELLDSPVDIIRKHQHLNPILLKEIEKDWIEVIADR
;
A
#
# COMPACT_ATOMS: atom_id res chain seq x y z
N MET A 1 -10.06 -11.74 9.79
CA MET A 1 -9.90 -10.41 9.14
C MET A 1 -9.23 -9.46 10.13
N LYS A 2 -8.24 -8.70 9.66
CA LYS A 2 -7.54 -7.74 10.51
C LYS A 2 -8.25 -6.40 10.52
N THR A 3 -8.05 -5.65 11.60
CA THR A 3 -8.51 -4.27 11.66
C THR A 3 -7.59 -3.38 10.83
N ARG A 4 -8.06 -2.18 10.48
CA ARG A 4 -7.23 -1.19 9.81
C ARG A 4 -5.93 -0.93 10.59
N GLU A 5 -6.04 -0.79 11.90
CA GLU A 5 -4.90 -0.51 12.78
C GLU A 5 -3.90 -1.66 12.79
N GLU A 6 -4.38 -2.90 12.70
CA GLU A 6 -3.51 -4.07 12.61
C GLU A 6 -2.75 -4.10 11.28
N TYR A 7 -3.41 -3.77 10.16
CA TYR A 7 -2.73 -3.66 8.86
C TYR A 7 -1.66 -2.58 8.91
N ILE A 8 -1.99 -1.41 9.44
CA ILE A 8 -1.05 -0.30 9.55
C ILE A 8 0.16 -0.69 10.40
N ALA A 9 -0.08 -1.31 11.55
CA ALA A 9 0.99 -1.71 12.46
C ALA A 9 1.93 -2.74 11.83
N LEU A 10 1.38 -3.72 11.11
CA LEU A 10 2.19 -4.73 10.43
C LEU A 10 3.09 -4.10 9.37
N ILE A 11 2.55 -3.24 8.54
CA ILE A 11 3.33 -2.56 7.50
C ILE A 11 4.39 -1.67 8.13
N ALA A 12 4.01 -0.88 9.13
CA ALA A 12 4.93 0.03 9.81
C ALA A 12 6.08 -0.71 10.49
N SER A 13 5.80 -1.87 11.07
CA SER A 13 6.83 -2.68 11.72
C SER A 13 7.85 -3.26 10.75
N HIS A 14 7.52 -3.32 9.46
CA HIS A 14 8.41 -3.80 8.39
C HIS A 14 8.89 -2.66 7.49
N ALA A 15 8.72 -1.42 7.91
CA ALA A 15 9.06 -0.24 7.09
C ALA A 15 10.52 -0.24 6.64
N GLU A 16 11.44 -0.57 7.53
CA GLU A 16 12.87 -0.59 7.19
C GLU A 16 13.17 -1.58 6.09
N GLU A 17 12.64 -2.81 6.18
CA GLU A 17 12.80 -3.83 5.15
C GLU A 17 12.15 -3.39 3.84
N LEU A 18 10.95 -2.83 3.90
CA LEU A 18 10.25 -2.34 2.72
C LEU A 18 11.05 -1.24 2.01
N GLN A 19 11.62 -0.32 2.77
CA GLN A 19 12.43 0.76 2.22
C GLN A 19 13.72 0.23 1.61
N ASN A 20 14.41 -0.66 2.30
CA ASN A 20 15.73 -1.16 1.87
C ASN A 20 15.64 -2.19 0.74
N THR A 21 14.70 -3.11 0.81
CA THR A 21 14.58 -4.18 -0.18
C THR A 21 13.87 -3.73 -1.45
N PHE A 22 12.81 -2.95 -1.31
CA PHE A 22 11.97 -2.55 -2.44
C PHE A 22 12.17 -1.10 -2.88
N GLY A 23 12.95 -0.34 -2.14
CA GLY A 23 13.18 1.06 -2.46
C GLY A 23 11.97 1.96 -2.24
N ILE A 24 11.04 1.56 -1.37
CA ILE A 24 9.85 2.34 -1.09
C ILE A 24 10.22 3.61 -0.32
N THR A 25 9.77 4.76 -0.80
CA THR A 25 9.94 6.03 -0.10
C THR A 25 8.64 6.48 0.56
N SER A 26 7.51 6.02 0.04
CA SER A 26 6.20 6.36 0.60
C SER A 26 5.22 5.22 0.34
N LEU A 27 4.40 4.91 1.34
CA LEU A 27 3.31 3.95 1.21
C LEU A 27 2.09 4.49 1.92
N ARG A 28 0.99 4.57 1.20
CA ARG A 28 -0.29 5.00 1.74
C ARG A 28 -1.34 3.93 1.47
N LEU A 29 -2.19 3.68 2.45
CA LEU A 29 -3.36 2.83 2.27
C LEU A 29 -4.52 3.68 1.80
N PHE A 30 -5.32 3.14 0.88
CA PHE A 30 -6.54 3.80 0.43
C PHE A 30 -7.66 2.77 0.29
N GLY A 31 -8.81 3.18 -0.22
CA GLY A 31 -9.93 2.27 -0.42
C GLY A 31 -10.61 1.85 0.88
N SER A 32 -11.23 0.68 0.86
CA SER A 32 -12.10 0.24 1.97
C SER A 32 -11.36 0.09 3.30
N VAL A 33 -10.13 -0.38 3.30
CA VAL A 33 -9.36 -0.50 4.55
C VAL A 33 -9.09 0.88 5.15
N ALA A 34 -8.68 1.85 4.32
CA ALA A 34 -8.41 3.20 4.80
C ALA A 34 -9.67 3.86 5.39
N ARG A 35 -10.83 3.60 4.77
CA ARG A 35 -12.10 4.12 5.26
C ARG A 35 -12.67 3.33 6.44
N ASN A 36 -12.00 2.25 6.85
CA ASN A 36 -12.48 1.34 7.89
C ASN A 36 -13.84 0.70 7.51
N GLU A 37 -14.01 0.41 6.23
CA GLU A 37 -15.23 -0.17 5.66
C GLU A 37 -14.98 -1.55 5.05
N HIS A 38 -13.82 -2.12 5.30
CA HIS A 38 -13.47 -3.42 4.74
C HIS A 38 -14.20 -4.56 5.44
N HIS A 39 -14.35 -5.65 4.71
CA HIS A 39 -14.96 -6.88 5.18
C HIS A 39 -14.10 -8.08 4.79
N LYS A 40 -14.46 -9.27 5.23
CA LYS A 40 -13.75 -10.49 4.88
C LYS A 40 -13.67 -10.62 3.36
N GLY A 41 -12.47 -10.78 2.83
CA GLY A 41 -12.23 -10.88 1.40
C GLY A 41 -11.95 -9.56 0.69
N SER A 42 -12.01 -8.43 1.41
CA SER A 42 -11.62 -7.14 0.84
C SER A 42 -10.13 -7.11 0.53
N ASP A 43 -9.77 -6.43 -0.57
CA ASP A 43 -8.38 -6.17 -0.91
C ASP A 43 -7.83 -5.06 -0.02
N VAL A 44 -6.53 -5.14 0.26
CA VAL A 44 -5.80 -4.04 0.88
C VAL A 44 -5.17 -3.24 -0.24
N ASP A 45 -5.56 -1.98 -0.37
CA ASP A 45 -5.11 -1.12 -1.46
C ASP A 45 -3.96 -0.22 -0.99
N GLY A 46 -2.83 -0.31 -1.69
CA GLY A 46 -1.65 0.48 -1.39
C GLY A 46 -1.22 1.37 -2.54
N TYR A 47 -0.91 2.61 -2.22
CA TYR A 47 -0.36 3.58 -3.16
C TYR A 47 1.08 3.87 -2.76
N VAL A 48 2.03 3.55 -3.63
CA VAL A 48 3.46 3.55 -3.27
C VAL A 48 4.29 4.45 -4.18
N GLU A 49 5.33 5.04 -3.60
CA GLU A 49 6.40 5.69 -4.35
C GLU A 49 7.62 4.79 -4.24
N MET A 50 8.08 4.28 -5.37
CA MET A 50 9.20 3.35 -5.46
C MET A 50 9.78 3.36 -6.86
N PRO A 51 10.97 2.76 -7.08
CA PRO A 51 11.55 2.69 -8.42
C PRO A 51 10.62 2.04 -9.44
N PRO A 52 10.64 2.51 -10.69
CA PRO A 52 9.75 2.00 -11.76
C PRO A 52 10.26 0.67 -12.32
N LYS A 53 10.33 -0.34 -11.48
CA LYS A 53 10.79 -1.69 -11.84
C LYS A 53 9.67 -2.67 -11.63
N PHE A 54 9.14 -3.20 -12.71
CA PHE A 54 7.99 -4.09 -12.68
C PHE A 54 8.17 -5.27 -11.71
N PHE A 55 9.34 -5.91 -11.75
CA PHE A 55 9.58 -7.06 -10.88
C PHE A 55 9.56 -6.69 -9.39
N LEU A 56 10.02 -5.49 -9.05
CA LEU A 56 9.95 -5.04 -7.66
C LEU A 56 8.51 -4.85 -7.20
N VAL A 57 7.66 -4.32 -8.08
CA VAL A 57 6.24 -4.12 -7.77
C VAL A 57 5.55 -5.46 -7.56
N VAL A 58 5.81 -6.43 -8.44
CA VAL A 58 5.25 -7.78 -8.32
C VAL A 58 5.71 -8.45 -7.03
N ARG A 59 6.98 -8.34 -6.71
CA ARG A 59 7.53 -8.93 -5.47
C ARG A 59 6.99 -8.24 -4.23
N LEU A 60 6.80 -6.93 -4.28
CA LEU A 60 6.19 -6.18 -3.19
C LEU A 60 4.77 -6.66 -2.92
N LYS A 61 3.99 -6.85 -3.97
CA LYS A 61 2.62 -7.36 -3.84
C LYS A 61 2.63 -8.71 -3.13
N ALA A 62 3.46 -9.64 -3.58
CA ALA A 62 3.57 -10.98 -2.98
C ALA A 62 4.01 -10.90 -1.52
N TYR A 63 4.99 -10.05 -1.22
CA TYR A 63 5.48 -9.84 0.14
C TYR A 63 4.36 -9.34 1.06
N LEU A 64 3.62 -8.33 0.62
CA LEU A 64 2.54 -7.76 1.43
C LEU A 64 1.38 -8.73 1.59
N GLU A 65 1.05 -9.51 0.56
CA GLU A 65 -0.02 -10.51 0.67
C GLU A 65 0.31 -11.57 1.72
N GLU A 66 1.57 -12.00 1.78
CA GLU A 66 2.02 -12.94 2.79
C GLU A 66 2.02 -12.30 4.18
N LEU A 67 2.57 -11.09 4.30
CA LEU A 67 2.64 -10.37 5.57
C LEU A 67 1.26 -10.10 6.16
N LEU A 68 0.33 -9.67 5.32
CA LEU A 68 -1.00 -9.24 5.75
C LEU A 68 -2.04 -10.36 5.72
N ASP A 69 -1.70 -11.50 5.13
CA ASP A 69 -2.62 -12.62 4.93
C ASP A 69 -3.93 -12.15 4.29
N SER A 70 -3.81 -11.34 3.25
CA SER A 70 -4.95 -10.73 2.55
C SER A 70 -4.55 -10.39 1.12
N PRO A 71 -5.50 -10.37 0.18
CA PRO A 71 -5.22 -9.87 -1.17
C PRO A 71 -4.78 -8.41 -1.10
N VAL A 72 -3.82 -8.05 -1.93
CA VAL A 72 -3.26 -6.69 -1.97
C VAL A 72 -3.24 -6.18 -3.39
N ASP A 73 -3.70 -4.94 -3.57
CA ASP A 73 -3.55 -4.21 -4.81
C ASP A 73 -2.55 -3.08 -4.62
N ILE A 74 -1.61 -2.98 -5.55
CA ILE A 74 -0.57 -1.94 -5.50
C ILE A 74 -0.72 -1.03 -6.71
N ILE A 75 -0.79 0.27 -6.45
CA ILE A 75 -0.68 1.29 -7.48
C ILE A 75 0.60 2.07 -7.20
N ARG A 76 1.51 2.08 -8.19
CA ARG A 76 2.74 2.86 -8.07
C ARG A 76 2.51 4.27 -8.61
N LYS A 77 2.93 5.26 -7.84
CA LYS A 77 2.86 6.66 -8.28
C LYS A 77 3.72 6.87 -9.53
N HIS A 78 3.14 7.51 -10.54
CA HIS A 78 3.87 7.93 -11.74
C HIS A 78 3.15 9.13 -12.36
N GLN A 79 3.84 9.83 -13.26
CA GLN A 79 3.34 11.10 -13.81
C GLN A 79 2.14 10.94 -14.76
N HIS A 80 1.87 9.74 -15.24
CA HIS A 80 0.77 9.47 -16.17
C HIS A 80 -0.44 8.83 -15.50
N LEU A 81 -0.48 8.84 -14.18
CA LEU A 81 -1.61 8.28 -13.45
C LEU A 81 -2.88 9.08 -13.74
N ASN A 82 -3.98 8.37 -13.99
CA ASN A 82 -5.26 9.01 -14.28
C ASN A 82 -5.66 9.97 -13.15
N PRO A 83 -5.92 11.26 -13.44
CA PRO A 83 -6.24 12.24 -12.40
C PRO A 83 -7.49 11.91 -11.58
N ILE A 84 -8.48 11.26 -12.21
CA ILE A 84 -9.71 10.86 -11.50
C ILE A 84 -9.40 9.77 -10.48
N LEU A 85 -8.60 8.78 -10.90
CA LEU A 85 -8.14 7.73 -9.99
C LEU A 85 -7.31 8.31 -8.85
N LEU A 86 -6.41 9.23 -9.15
CA LEU A 86 -5.58 9.87 -8.14
C LEU A 86 -6.43 10.59 -7.09
N LYS A 87 -7.48 11.30 -7.51
CA LYS A 87 -8.38 11.97 -6.59
C LYS A 87 -9.09 10.97 -5.68
N GLU A 88 -9.52 9.83 -6.22
CA GLU A 88 -10.13 8.78 -5.41
C GLU A 88 -9.16 8.20 -4.39
N ILE A 89 -7.91 8.01 -4.78
CA ILE A 89 -6.86 7.53 -3.88
C ILE A 89 -6.62 8.53 -2.75
N GLU A 90 -6.46 9.81 -3.09
CA GLU A 90 -6.15 10.87 -2.12
C GLU A 90 -7.28 11.18 -1.15
N LYS A 91 -8.48 10.82 -1.49
CA LYS A 91 -9.68 11.20 -0.74
C LYS A 91 -9.64 10.76 0.73
N ASP A 92 -9.22 9.52 0.98
CA ASP A 92 -9.26 8.94 2.32
C ASP A 92 -7.94 8.24 2.69
N TRP A 93 -6.85 8.50 1.99
CA TRP A 93 -5.63 7.76 2.21
C TRP A 93 -5.02 7.99 3.59
N ILE A 94 -4.31 6.97 4.07
CA ILE A 94 -3.59 7.02 5.33
C ILE A 94 -2.12 6.74 5.05
N GLU A 95 -1.24 7.66 5.44
CA GLU A 95 0.19 7.48 5.25
C GLU A 95 0.74 6.52 6.30
N VAL A 96 1.37 5.43 5.84
CA VAL A 96 1.97 4.42 6.71
C VAL A 96 3.49 4.54 6.71
N ILE A 97 4.08 4.77 5.54
CA ILE A 97 5.50 5.04 5.40
C ILE A 97 5.63 6.39 4.72
N ALA A 98 6.30 7.32 5.39
CA ALA A 98 6.51 8.67 4.88
C ALA A 98 7.89 8.80 4.25
N ASP A 99 7.95 9.61 3.20
CA ASP A 99 9.22 10.02 2.61
C ASP A 99 9.92 10.98 3.58
N ARG A 100 11.20 10.80 3.73
CA ARG A 100 12.01 11.62 4.65
C ARG A 100 12.79 12.69 3.89
#